data_72bfd7b076ef7acb9d21839857959c2a
#
_entry.id   72bfd7b076ef7acb9d21839857959c2a
#
_cell.length_a   1.000
_cell.length_b   1.000
_cell.length_c   1.000
_cell.angle_alpha   90.00
_cell.angle_beta   90.00
_cell.angle_gamma   90.00
#
_symmetry.space_group_name_H-M   'P 1'
#
loop_
_entity.id
_entity.type
_entity.pdbx_description
1 polymer ?
#
loop_
_entity_poly.entity_id
_entity_poly.type
_entity_poly.pdbx_seq_one_letter_code
_entity_poly.pdbx_strand_id
1 'polypeptide(L)'
;MFEGFAVQTADGLIFTVKGLVHPPDRLVAYLRYLPDPQGDREREGVRYRRVYRFEEQQEILQMRYPAYLSHDPVFGIQVQSVPRRLIRTVYDPCCHLATLRRRGPADLVEEHALRLVDLLQETADVPLKNLGISGSVLVGMHRPDSDVDLVVYGEAAGRAVHRALRRLLDAPSGPLRRPNREELAALHAMHRPDTPLSFAEFARLQARKVNEGRFQGRSCFIRFVKWPAEVGERYGDRRFEPLGSATIRARVTDDRDAIFTPCRYAVEDVTFLETAPFLRPGGLCVTLGAQTVTFPDGSPVADLREVVSFRGRFGEQVRVGEWAIARGSLERVVPRNGPAYHRLVVGGRAGDYLLEERA
;
A
#
# COMPACT_ATOMS: atom_id res chain seq x y z
N MET A 1 6.68 6.85 13.60
CA MET A 1 6.77 6.87 12.12
C MET A 1 6.17 5.57 11.62
N PHE A 2 5.23 5.63 10.70
CA PHE A 2 4.47 4.50 10.17
C PHE A 2 3.92 4.87 8.77
N GLU A 3 3.06 4.06 8.18
CA GLU A 3 2.50 4.27 6.84
C GLU A 3 2.04 5.71 6.60
N GLY A 4 2.44 6.28 5.47
CA GLY A 4 2.16 7.66 5.09
C GLY A 4 3.32 8.65 5.35
N PHE A 5 4.18 8.37 6.34
CA PHE A 5 5.41 9.15 6.59
C PHE A 5 6.44 8.95 5.48
N ALA A 6 7.37 9.90 5.36
CA ALA A 6 8.59 9.72 4.61
C ALA A 6 9.80 10.10 5.46
N VAL A 7 10.97 9.58 5.11
CA VAL A 7 12.23 9.89 5.77
C VAL A 7 13.32 10.17 4.75
N GLN A 8 14.19 11.13 5.06
CA GLN A 8 15.41 11.39 4.30
C GLN A 8 16.61 10.93 5.09
N THR A 9 17.52 10.26 4.41
CA THR A 9 18.76 9.73 5.00
C THR A 9 19.91 10.73 4.89
N ALA A 10 21.02 10.45 5.59
CA ALA A 10 22.23 11.25 5.49
C ALA A 10 22.81 11.27 4.06
N ASP A 11 22.59 10.21 3.29
CA ASP A 11 22.98 10.10 1.87
C ASP A 11 22.05 10.87 0.91
N GLY A 12 21.05 11.57 1.43
CA GLY A 12 20.07 12.32 0.65
C GLY A 12 18.95 11.47 0.05
N LEU A 13 18.93 10.15 0.24
CA LEU A 13 17.86 9.29 -0.24
C LEU A 13 16.55 9.57 0.51
N ILE A 14 15.42 9.56 -0.21
CA ILE A 14 14.10 9.72 0.42
C ILE A 14 13.32 8.41 0.28
N PHE A 15 12.86 7.91 1.43
CA PHE A 15 12.09 6.69 1.55
C PHE A 15 10.67 6.99 2.02
N THR A 16 9.70 6.24 1.51
CA THR A 16 8.32 6.24 2.02
C THR A 16 8.16 5.08 2.99
N VAL A 17 7.75 5.38 4.21
CA VAL A 17 7.52 4.38 5.27
C VAL A 17 6.37 3.46 4.89
N LYS A 18 6.52 2.16 5.16
CA LYS A 18 5.57 1.11 4.82
C LYS A 18 5.14 0.30 6.03
N GLY A 19 3.81 0.18 6.20
CA GLY A 19 3.22 -0.58 7.30
C GLY A 19 3.20 0.18 8.62
N LEU A 20 2.73 -0.51 9.65
CA LEU A 20 2.49 0.05 10.98
C LEU A 20 3.48 -0.49 12.02
N VAL A 21 4.07 -1.65 11.74
CA VAL A 21 4.97 -2.37 12.65
C VAL A 21 6.37 -2.42 12.06
N HIS A 22 7.37 -2.07 12.87
CA HIS A 22 8.76 -1.97 12.43
C HIS A 22 9.71 -2.61 13.44
N PRO A 23 10.87 -3.10 12.97
CA PRO A 23 11.97 -3.45 13.87
C PRO A 23 12.36 -2.27 14.78
N PRO A 24 12.88 -2.55 15.98
CA PRO A 24 13.19 -1.48 16.95
C PRO A 24 14.28 -0.51 16.47
N ASP A 25 15.24 -0.99 15.68
CA ASP A 25 16.40 -0.23 15.19
C ASP A 25 16.26 0.31 13.75
N ARG A 26 15.18 -0.09 13.02
CA ARG A 26 14.98 0.22 11.61
C ARG A 26 13.54 0.64 11.32
N LEU A 27 13.32 1.28 10.18
CA LEU A 27 12.00 1.50 9.59
C LEU A 27 11.88 0.73 8.29
N VAL A 28 10.87 -0.09 8.12
CA VAL A 28 10.51 -0.63 6.82
C VAL A 28 10.04 0.53 5.94
N ALA A 29 10.75 0.76 4.85
CA ALA A 29 10.47 1.91 3.99
C ALA A 29 11.04 1.67 2.60
N TYR A 30 10.35 2.11 1.57
CA TYR A 30 10.73 1.91 0.17
C TYR A 30 11.38 3.15 -0.41
N LEU A 31 12.48 2.97 -1.14
CA LEU A 31 13.17 4.05 -1.83
C LEU A 31 12.21 4.75 -2.80
N ARG A 32 12.13 6.07 -2.71
CA ARG A 32 11.22 6.86 -3.55
C ARG A 32 11.95 7.87 -4.42
N TYR A 33 12.95 8.54 -3.86
CA TYR A 33 13.79 9.49 -4.59
C TYR A 33 15.26 9.29 -4.21
N LEU A 34 16.12 9.45 -5.20
CA LEU A 34 17.56 9.51 -4.99
C LEU A 34 18.16 10.74 -5.68
N PRO A 35 19.22 11.34 -5.11
CA PRO A 35 19.96 12.40 -5.76
C PRO A 35 20.50 11.91 -7.11
N ASP A 36 20.21 12.65 -8.17
CA ASP A 36 20.64 12.33 -9.54
C ASP A 36 20.75 13.64 -10.35
N PRO A 37 21.95 13.98 -10.87
CA PRO A 37 22.12 15.19 -11.67
C PRO A 37 21.23 15.28 -12.90
N GLN A 38 20.74 14.14 -13.42
CA GLN A 38 19.80 14.05 -14.53
C GLN A 38 18.34 13.91 -14.08
N GLY A 39 18.09 13.98 -12.78
CA GLY A 39 16.75 13.85 -12.20
C GLY A 39 15.82 14.95 -12.68
N ASP A 40 14.53 14.63 -12.74
CA ASP A 40 13.43 15.50 -13.18
C ASP A 40 12.74 16.26 -12.04
N ARG A 41 13.20 16.09 -10.82
CA ARG A 41 12.73 16.79 -9.61
C ARG A 41 13.86 17.62 -9.04
N GLU A 42 13.52 18.74 -8.42
CA GLU A 42 14.50 19.60 -7.77
C GLU A 42 13.99 20.06 -6.41
N ARG A 43 14.90 20.05 -5.44
CA ARG A 43 14.64 20.57 -4.11
C ARG A 43 15.94 21.08 -3.48
N GLU A 44 15.90 22.33 -2.99
CA GLU A 44 17.05 22.96 -2.31
C GLU A 44 18.35 22.90 -3.15
N GLY A 45 18.23 23.09 -4.48
CA GLY A 45 19.36 23.04 -5.42
C GLY A 45 19.89 21.65 -5.74
N VAL A 46 19.29 20.58 -5.21
CA VAL A 46 19.63 19.18 -5.51
C VAL A 46 18.60 18.60 -6.45
N ARG A 47 19.07 17.97 -7.54
CA ARG A 47 18.19 17.23 -8.45
C ARG A 47 18.00 15.82 -8.00
N TYR A 48 16.80 15.29 -8.19
CA TYR A 48 16.37 13.97 -7.76
C TYR A 48 15.70 13.21 -8.90
N ARG A 49 15.94 11.90 -8.93
CA ARG A 49 15.18 10.96 -9.76
C ARG A 49 14.19 10.19 -8.90
N ARG A 50 12.94 10.10 -9.38
CA ARG A 50 11.89 9.28 -8.75
C ARG A 50 12.02 7.83 -9.20
N VAL A 51 11.97 6.88 -8.26
CA VAL A 51 12.02 5.44 -8.53
C VAL A 51 10.66 4.82 -8.20
N TYR A 52 10.05 4.19 -9.21
CA TYR A 52 8.71 3.62 -9.08
C TYR A 52 8.71 2.12 -8.89
N ARG A 53 9.52 1.41 -9.69
CA ARG A 53 9.51 -0.05 -9.76
C ARG A 53 10.28 -0.64 -8.60
N PHE A 54 9.68 -1.66 -7.97
CA PHE A 54 10.28 -2.31 -6.80
C PHE A 54 11.60 -2.99 -7.15
N GLU A 55 11.68 -3.64 -8.31
CA GLU A 55 12.88 -4.30 -8.81
C GLU A 55 14.03 -3.30 -8.99
N GLU A 56 13.74 -2.15 -9.61
CA GLU A 56 14.73 -1.08 -9.79
C GLU A 56 15.21 -0.52 -8.43
N GLN A 57 14.29 -0.35 -7.48
CA GLN A 57 14.66 0.06 -6.11
C GLN A 57 15.63 -0.94 -5.48
N GLN A 58 15.33 -2.25 -5.61
CA GLN A 58 16.16 -3.33 -5.09
C GLN A 58 17.56 -3.32 -5.72
N GLU A 59 17.66 -3.20 -7.04
CA GLU A 59 18.92 -3.14 -7.78
C GLU A 59 19.78 -1.95 -7.34
N ILE A 60 19.18 -0.76 -7.26
CA ILE A 60 19.88 0.45 -6.80
C ILE A 60 20.41 0.26 -5.38
N LEU A 61 19.56 -0.24 -4.47
CA LEU A 61 19.97 -0.42 -3.08
C LEU A 61 21.04 -1.51 -2.96
N GLN A 62 20.92 -2.61 -3.67
CA GLN A 62 21.89 -3.70 -3.63
C GLN A 62 23.26 -3.27 -4.14
N MET A 63 23.31 -2.52 -5.22
CA MET A 63 24.59 -2.12 -5.84
C MET A 63 25.23 -0.91 -5.15
N ARG A 64 24.45 0.05 -4.69
CA ARG A 64 24.97 1.34 -4.24
C ARG A 64 24.76 1.63 -2.76
N TYR A 65 23.72 1.06 -2.16
CA TYR A 65 23.30 1.40 -0.79
C TYR A 65 22.87 0.18 0.01
N PRO A 66 23.71 -0.87 0.14
CA PRO A 66 23.33 -2.14 0.76
C PRO A 66 22.90 -2.02 2.23
N ALA A 67 23.30 -0.94 2.93
CA ALA A 67 22.88 -0.67 4.31
C ALA A 67 21.35 -0.52 4.47
N TYR A 68 20.61 -0.24 3.39
CA TYR A 68 19.16 -0.09 3.39
C TYR A 68 18.41 -1.37 2.98
N LEU A 69 19.13 -2.48 2.80
CA LEU A 69 18.56 -3.83 2.65
C LEU A 69 18.93 -4.65 3.88
N SER A 70 17.98 -5.38 4.42
CA SER A 70 18.24 -6.30 5.53
C SER A 70 17.31 -7.50 5.46
N HIS A 71 17.84 -8.69 5.80
CA HIS A 71 16.97 -9.82 6.07
C HIS A 71 16.35 -9.63 7.44
N ASP A 72 15.02 -9.61 7.49
CA ASP A 72 14.29 -9.42 8.75
C ASP A 72 13.81 -10.79 9.27
N PRO A 73 14.19 -11.20 10.49
CA PRO A 73 13.85 -12.53 11.02
C PRO A 73 12.38 -12.69 11.40
N VAL A 74 11.67 -11.57 11.61
CA VAL A 74 10.24 -11.57 11.93
C VAL A 74 9.41 -11.65 10.67
N PHE A 75 9.76 -10.86 9.63
CA PHE A 75 9.09 -10.91 8.33
C PHE A 75 9.56 -12.08 7.44
N GLY A 76 10.68 -12.74 7.79
CA GLY A 76 11.22 -13.88 7.06
C GLY A 76 11.74 -13.58 5.64
N ILE A 77 11.86 -12.31 5.28
CA ILE A 77 12.26 -11.85 3.94
C ILE A 77 13.30 -10.74 4.01
N GLN A 78 13.96 -10.50 2.88
CA GLN A 78 14.74 -9.29 2.70
C GLN A 78 13.78 -8.10 2.53
N VAL A 79 13.96 -7.07 3.33
CA VAL A 79 13.17 -5.83 3.30
C VAL A 79 14.03 -4.62 2.98
N GLN A 80 13.45 -3.66 2.25
CA GLN A 80 13.99 -2.32 2.21
C GLN A 80 13.68 -1.66 3.55
N SER A 81 14.71 -1.15 4.22
CA SER A 81 14.55 -0.56 5.55
C SER A 81 15.64 0.46 5.84
N VAL A 82 15.28 1.52 6.55
CA VAL A 82 16.20 2.59 6.93
C VAL A 82 16.62 2.41 8.39
N PRO A 83 17.93 2.20 8.68
CA PRO A 83 18.42 2.24 10.05
C PRO A 83 18.06 3.57 10.69
N ARG A 84 17.49 3.56 11.89
CA ARG A 84 17.04 4.79 12.57
C ARG A 84 18.14 5.82 12.74
N ARG A 85 19.39 5.36 12.96
CA ARG A 85 20.58 6.22 13.08
C ARG A 85 20.96 6.97 11.81
N LEU A 86 20.50 6.50 10.65
CA LEU A 86 20.77 7.13 9.34
C LEU A 86 19.67 8.09 8.90
N ILE A 87 18.58 8.20 9.66
CA ILE A 87 17.51 9.14 9.39
C ILE A 87 17.98 10.55 9.77
N ARG A 88 17.97 11.44 8.79
CA ARG A 88 18.29 12.86 8.97
C ARG A 88 17.04 13.71 9.16
N THR A 89 16.01 13.44 8.35
CA THR A 89 14.77 14.22 8.37
C THR A 89 13.58 13.28 8.34
N VAL A 90 12.56 13.63 9.13
CA VAL A 90 11.25 12.94 9.15
C VAL A 90 10.22 13.88 8.56
N TYR A 91 9.46 13.40 7.59
CA TYR A 91 8.34 14.10 7.01
C TYR A 91 7.04 13.50 7.56
N ASP A 92 6.37 14.27 8.40
CA ASP A 92 5.09 13.92 9.02
C ASP A 92 3.96 14.58 8.22
N PRO A 93 3.02 13.81 7.66
CA PRO A 93 1.91 14.35 6.86
C PRO A 93 1.03 15.36 7.59
N CYS A 94 0.75 15.13 8.89
CA CYS A 94 -0.10 16.02 9.67
C CYS A 94 0.64 17.32 10.03
N CYS A 95 1.90 17.22 10.42
CA CYS A 95 2.75 18.39 10.67
C CYS A 95 2.96 19.22 9.40
N HIS A 96 3.12 18.57 8.25
CA HIS A 96 3.23 19.25 6.96
C HIS A 96 1.95 20.02 6.62
N LEU A 97 0.78 19.39 6.76
CA LEU A 97 -0.51 20.05 6.56
C LEU A 97 -0.66 21.27 7.47
N ALA A 98 -0.34 21.15 8.77
CA ALA A 98 -0.41 22.26 9.70
C ALA A 98 0.54 23.41 9.30
N THR A 99 1.74 23.09 8.82
CA THR A 99 2.71 24.07 8.32
C THR A 99 2.22 24.74 7.04
N LEU A 100 1.71 23.97 6.10
CA LEU A 100 1.18 24.49 4.84
C LEU A 100 -0.01 25.43 5.06
N ARG A 101 -0.95 25.09 5.95
CA ARG A 101 -2.06 25.96 6.32
C ARG A 101 -1.60 27.30 6.91
N ARG A 102 -0.56 27.27 7.75
CA ARG A 102 -0.03 28.48 8.39
C ARG A 102 0.70 29.40 7.42
N ARG A 103 1.50 28.85 6.49
CA ARG A 103 2.25 29.65 5.52
C ARG A 103 1.47 30.07 4.26
N GLY A 104 0.36 29.38 4.01
CA GLY A 104 -0.38 29.46 2.74
C GLY A 104 0.24 28.59 1.63
N PRO A 105 -0.54 28.30 0.57
CA PRO A 105 -0.06 27.55 -0.58
C PRO A 105 0.91 28.38 -1.42
N ALA A 106 1.98 27.77 -1.90
CA ALA A 106 2.95 28.42 -2.80
C ALA A 106 2.58 28.25 -4.28
N ASP A 107 1.76 27.26 -4.59
CA ASP A 107 1.33 26.94 -5.95
C ASP A 107 -0.05 26.28 -5.98
N LEU A 108 -0.55 26.01 -7.19
CA LEU A 108 -1.87 25.43 -7.42
C LEU A 108 -2.00 23.98 -6.91
N VAL A 109 -0.90 23.21 -6.81
CA VAL A 109 -0.95 21.83 -6.29
C VAL A 109 -1.21 21.86 -4.80
N GLU A 110 -0.47 22.70 -4.07
CA GLU A 110 -0.66 22.91 -2.64
C GLU A 110 -2.04 23.51 -2.32
N GLU A 111 -2.51 24.44 -3.16
CA GLU A 111 -3.85 25.00 -3.03
C GLU A 111 -4.94 23.94 -3.19
N HIS A 112 -4.84 23.08 -4.21
CA HIS A 112 -5.78 21.98 -4.41
C HIS A 112 -5.72 20.97 -3.26
N ALA A 113 -4.54 20.71 -2.71
CA ALA A 113 -4.39 19.83 -1.55
C ALA A 113 -5.11 20.41 -0.33
N LEU A 114 -4.96 21.71 -0.02
CA LEU A 114 -5.67 22.37 1.07
C LEU A 114 -7.19 22.37 0.86
N ARG A 115 -7.66 22.70 -0.34
CA ARG A 115 -9.09 22.69 -0.66
C ARG A 115 -9.72 21.30 -0.55
N LEU A 116 -8.98 20.25 -0.95
CA LEU A 116 -9.46 18.89 -0.78
C LEU A 116 -9.52 18.49 0.70
N VAL A 117 -8.53 18.91 1.52
CA VAL A 117 -8.55 18.71 2.97
C VAL A 117 -9.78 19.40 3.59
N ASP A 118 -10.06 20.66 3.22
CA ASP A 118 -11.21 21.40 3.73
C ASP A 118 -12.52 20.70 3.38
N LEU A 119 -12.68 20.31 2.12
CA LEU A 119 -13.85 19.56 1.65
C LEU A 119 -14.07 18.29 2.46
N LEU A 120 -13.00 17.50 2.72
CA LEU A 120 -13.11 16.25 3.48
C LEU A 120 -13.40 16.50 4.96
N GLN A 121 -12.76 17.53 5.55
CA GLN A 121 -12.98 17.92 6.93
C GLN A 121 -14.45 18.30 7.16
N GLU A 122 -15.00 19.16 6.32
CA GLU A 122 -16.38 19.63 6.40
C GLU A 122 -17.39 18.52 6.13
N THR A 123 -17.19 17.73 5.05
CA THR A 123 -18.15 16.71 4.62
C THR A 123 -18.19 15.50 5.56
N ALA A 124 -17.07 15.14 6.18
CA ALA A 124 -16.94 13.98 7.05
C ALA A 124 -16.97 14.33 8.55
N ASP A 125 -16.93 15.61 8.90
CA ASP A 125 -16.84 16.12 10.29
C ASP A 125 -15.70 15.43 11.09
N VAL A 126 -14.50 15.47 10.52
CA VAL A 126 -13.32 14.85 11.14
C VAL A 126 -12.32 15.89 11.63
N PRO A 127 -11.67 15.65 12.78
CA PRO A 127 -10.65 16.56 13.28
C PRO A 127 -9.46 16.69 12.33
N LEU A 128 -8.95 17.90 12.15
CA LEU A 128 -7.81 18.17 11.27
C LEU A 128 -6.55 17.35 11.62
N LYS A 129 -6.38 17.00 12.90
CA LYS A 129 -5.27 16.15 13.38
C LYS A 129 -5.26 14.74 12.77
N ASN A 130 -6.39 14.29 12.20
CA ASN A 130 -6.52 13.02 11.52
C ASN A 130 -6.21 13.11 10.01
N LEU A 131 -6.02 14.33 9.47
CA LEU A 131 -5.75 14.57 8.07
C LEU A 131 -4.29 14.96 7.85
N GLY A 132 -3.70 14.50 6.77
CA GLY A 132 -2.33 14.84 6.40
C GLY A 132 -2.15 14.90 4.88
N ILE A 133 -1.16 15.67 4.45
CA ILE A 133 -0.72 15.73 3.05
C ILE A 133 0.48 14.80 2.90
N SER A 134 0.43 13.92 1.90
CA SER A 134 1.40 12.86 1.64
C SER A 134 2.02 13.02 0.24
N GLY A 135 2.63 11.97 -0.29
CA GLY A 135 3.17 11.96 -1.64
C GLY A 135 4.27 12.96 -1.93
N SER A 136 4.27 13.50 -3.14
CA SER A 136 5.32 14.42 -3.60
C SER A 136 5.25 15.79 -2.92
N VAL A 137 4.06 16.24 -2.55
CA VAL A 137 3.86 17.51 -1.82
C VAL A 137 4.51 17.44 -0.44
N LEU A 138 4.34 16.33 0.30
CA LEU A 138 4.94 16.13 1.62
C LEU A 138 6.45 16.37 1.64
N VAL A 139 7.14 15.90 0.60
CA VAL A 139 8.61 15.95 0.54
C VAL A 139 9.14 17.09 -0.33
N GLY A 140 8.27 17.98 -0.81
CA GLY A 140 8.66 19.11 -1.67
C GLY A 140 9.19 18.72 -3.05
N MET A 141 8.69 17.62 -3.61
CA MET A 141 9.09 17.05 -4.92
C MET A 141 7.97 17.08 -5.94
N HIS A 142 6.89 17.83 -5.69
CA HIS A 142 5.78 17.94 -6.62
C HIS A 142 6.12 18.85 -7.80
N ARG A 143 5.39 18.64 -8.87
CA ARG A 143 5.43 19.42 -10.11
C ARG A 143 4.03 19.96 -10.40
N PRO A 144 3.87 20.91 -11.34
CA PRO A 144 2.55 21.45 -11.69
C PRO A 144 1.51 20.39 -12.10
N ASP A 145 1.97 19.24 -12.62
CA ASP A 145 1.15 18.10 -13.06
C ASP A 145 0.98 16.99 -12.00
N SER A 146 1.56 17.16 -10.81
CA SER A 146 1.49 16.15 -9.74
C SER A 146 0.07 15.95 -9.24
N ASP A 147 -0.24 14.72 -8.86
CA ASP A 147 -1.42 14.32 -8.11
C ASP A 147 -1.44 14.92 -6.70
N VAL A 148 -2.62 14.91 -6.08
CA VAL A 148 -2.80 15.25 -4.66
C VAL A 148 -2.95 13.97 -3.86
N ASP A 149 -1.97 13.68 -2.99
CA ASP A 149 -2.00 12.54 -2.09
C ASP A 149 -2.34 13.00 -0.67
N LEU A 150 -3.45 12.51 -0.12
CA LEU A 150 -3.82 12.73 1.27
C LEU A 150 -3.72 11.43 2.07
N VAL A 151 -3.58 11.56 3.38
CA VAL A 151 -3.71 10.46 4.33
C VAL A 151 -4.69 10.82 5.43
N VAL A 152 -5.53 9.86 5.77
CA VAL A 152 -6.50 9.97 6.87
C VAL A 152 -6.11 8.94 7.92
N TYR A 153 -5.78 9.41 9.09
CA TYR A 153 -5.36 8.58 10.21
C TYR A 153 -6.51 8.30 11.19
N GLY A 154 -6.56 7.06 11.65
CA GLY A 154 -7.53 6.58 12.60
C GLY A 154 -8.73 5.87 11.98
N GLU A 155 -9.19 4.80 12.63
CA GLU A 155 -10.26 3.95 12.10
C GLU A 155 -11.58 4.71 11.95
N ALA A 156 -12.00 5.44 12.98
CA ALA A 156 -13.24 6.20 12.96
C ALA A 156 -13.23 7.30 11.89
N ALA A 157 -12.15 8.09 11.82
CA ALA A 157 -11.98 9.13 10.81
C ALA A 157 -11.89 8.54 9.41
N GLY A 158 -11.14 7.44 9.21
CA GLY A 158 -11.05 6.74 7.94
C GLY A 158 -12.42 6.30 7.41
N ARG A 159 -13.24 5.68 8.26
CA ARG A 159 -14.60 5.25 7.89
C ARG A 159 -15.53 6.44 7.61
N ALA A 160 -15.42 7.54 8.36
CA ALA A 160 -16.22 8.73 8.13
C ALA A 160 -15.87 9.39 6.79
N VAL A 161 -14.57 9.60 6.49
CA VAL A 161 -14.10 10.15 5.22
C VAL A 161 -14.44 9.23 4.06
N HIS A 162 -14.31 7.92 4.22
CA HIS A 162 -14.68 6.95 3.19
C HIS A 162 -16.18 7.07 2.80
N ARG A 163 -17.07 7.20 3.78
CA ARG A 163 -18.51 7.44 3.50
C ARG A 163 -18.76 8.79 2.82
N ALA A 164 -18.03 9.83 3.23
CA ALA A 164 -18.11 11.16 2.62
C ALA A 164 -17.67 11.13 1.16
N LEU A 165 -16.51 10.50 0.87
CA LEU A 165 -16.01 10.33 -0.49
C LEU A 165 -17.01 9.61 -1.40
N ARG A 166 -17.65 8.55 -0.90
CA ARG A 166 -18.68 7.85 -1.68
C ARG A 166 -19.80 8.79 -2.09
N ARG A 167 -20.35 9.57 -1.14
CA ARG A 167 -21.41 10.57 -1.43
C ARG A 167 -20.94 11.63 -2.42
N LEU A 168 -19.70 12.12 -2.27
CA LEU A 168 -19.12 13.14 -3.16
C LEU A 168 -18.92 12.61 -4.59
N LEU A 169 -18.44 11.35 -4.74
CA LEU A 169 -18.20 10.73 -6.04
C LEU A 169 -19.48 10.30 -6.76
N ASP A 170 -20.55 10.04 -6.00
CA ASP A 170 -21.85 9.64 -6.55
C ASP A 170 -22.76 10.86 -6.82
N ALA A 171 -22.34 12.07 -6.41
CA ALA A 171 -23.05 13.31 -6.70
C ALA A 171 -22.98 13.65 -8.22
N PRO A 172 -24.10 14.05 -8.87
CA PRO A 172 -24.12 14.35 -10.30
C PRO A 172 -23.19 15.51 -10.70
N SER A 173 -22.98 16.42 -9.77
CA SER A 173 -22.08 17.59 -9.94
C SER A 173 -21.35 17.83 -8.64
N GLY A 174 -20.07 18.22 -8.74
CA GLY A 174 -19.25 18.47 -7.56
C GLY A 174 -17.79 18.66 -7.93
N PRO A 175 -16.96 19.11 -6.99
CA PRO A 175 -15.54 19.31 -7.22
C PRO A 175 -14.75 17.99 -7.31
N LEU A 176 -15.32 16.88 -6.83
CA LEU A 176 -14.73 15.55 -6.86
C LEU A 176 -15.57 14.64 -7.78
N ARG A 177 -14.92 13.95 -8.70
CA ARG A 177 -15.56 13.01 -9.63
C ARG A 177 -14.73 11.75 -9.86
N ARG A 178 -15.36 10.72 -10.36
CA ARG A 178 -14.66 9.52 -10.84
C ARG A 178 -13.84 9.82 -12.10
N PRO A 179 -12.72 9.11 -12.33
CA PRO A 179 -11.99 9.18 -13.59
C PRO A 179 -12.90 8.77 -14.77
N ASN A 180 -12.77 9.47 -15.89
CA ASN A 180 -13.43 9.09 -17.13
C ASN A 180 -12.69 7.93 -17.82
N ARG A 181 -13.19 7.48 -18.99
CA ARG A 181 -12.64 6.32 -19.69
C ARG A 181 -11.17 6.52 -20.14
N GLU A 182 -10.82 7.71 -20.58
CA GLU A 182 -9.46 8.04 -21.03
C GLU A 182 -8.49 8.10 -19.84
N GLU A 183 -8.90 8.70 -18.74
CA GLU A 183 -8.15 8.76 -17.50
C GLU A 183 -7.94 7.35 -16.90
N LEU A 184 -8.96 6.50 -16.98
CA LEU A 184 -8.85 5.09 -16.58
C LEU A 184 -7.90 4.32 -17.50
N ALA A 185 -7.89 4.58 -18.80
CA ALA A 185 -6.97 3.94 -19.74
C ALA A 185 -5.51 4.32 -19.45
N ALA A 186 -5.26 5.60 -19.17
CA ALA A 186 -3.93 6.05 -18.77
C ALA A 186 -3.47 5.42 -17.45
N LEU A 187 -4.35 5.33 -16.45
CA LEU A 187 -4.08 4.69 -15.16
C LEU A 187 -3.82 3.17 -15.34
N HIS A 188 -4.62 2.50 -16.17
CA HIS A 188 -4.42 1.09 -16.52
C HIS A 188 -3.06 0.85 -17.17
N ALA A 189 -2.67 1.67 -18.15
CA ALA A 189 -1.36 1.57 -18.81
C ALA A 189 -0.20 1.69 -17.83
N MET A 190 -0.33 2.55 -16.82
CA MET A 190 0.67 2.74 -15.76
C MET A 190 0.75 1.51 -14.82
N HIS A 191 -0.38 0.87 -14.51
CA HIS A 191 -0.43 -0.25 -13.57
C HIS A 191 -0.21 -1.62 -14.22
N ARG A 192 -0.46 -1.76 -15.52
CA ARG A 192 -0.39 -3.02 -16.26
C ARG A 192 0.93 -3.79 -16.13
N PRO A 193 2.11 -3.14 -16.10
CA PRO A 193 3.37 -3.87 -15.92
C PRO A 193 3.45 -4.67 -14.60
N ASP A 194 2.80 -4.17 -13.55
CA ASP A 194 2.81 -4.80 -12.22
C ASP A 194 1.59 -5.72 -11.99
N THR A 195 0.45 -5.44 -12.65
CA THR A 195 -0.81 -6.15 -12.43
C THR A 195 -1.48 -6.40 -13.79
N PRO A 196 -1.36 -7.62 -14.35
CA PRO A 196 -1.77 -7.94 -15.72
C PRO A 196 -3.28 -8.16 -15.83
N LEU A 197 -4.06 -7.11 -15.60
CA LEU A 197 -5.51 -7.12 -15.78
C LEU A 197 -5.87 -6.59 -17.15
N SER A 198 -6.98 -7.10 -17.72
CA SER A 198 -7.62 -6.47 -18.87
C SER A 198 -8.16 -5.09 -18.49
N PHE A 199 -8.32 -4.19 -19.47
CA PHE A 199 -8.90 -2.87 -19.20
C PHE A 199 -10.31 -2.96 -18.61
N ALA A 200 -11.11 -3.94 -19.04
CA ALA A 200 -12.49 -4.13 -18.55
C ALA A 200 -12.50 -4.51 -17.05
N GLU A 201 -11.64 -5.44 -16.64
CA GLU A 201 -11.48 -5.82 -15.23
C GLU A 201 -10.96 -4.66 -14.40
N PHE A 202 -9.93 -3.97 -14.88
CA PHE A 202 -9.38 -2.80 -14.20
C PHE A 202 -10.43 -1.70 -14.01
N ALA A 203 -11.17 -1.32 -15.06
CA ALA A 203 -12.20 -0.30 -14.99
C ALA A 203 -13.32 -0.66 -14.00
N ARG A 204 -13.72 -1.93 -13.97
CA ARG A 204 -14.71 -2.43 -13.02
C ARG A 204 -14.22 -2.32 -11.58
N LEU A 205 -12.97 -2.72 -11.31
CA LEU A 205 -12.38 -2.60 -9.97
C LEU A 205 -12.27 -1.13 -9.54
N GLN A 206 -11.89 -0.25 -10.45
CA GLN A 206 -11.80 1.18 -10.17
C GLN A 206 -13.17 1.82 -9.89
N ALA A 207 -14.25 1.35 -10.52
CA ALA A 207 -15.59 1.82 -10.24
C ALA A 207 -16.06 1.53 -8.79
N ARG A 208 -15.47 0.53 -8.12
CA ARG A 208 -15.81 0.15 -6.73
C ARG A 208 -15.13 1.03 -5.69
N LYS A 209 -13.98 1.63 -6.04
CA LYS A 209 -13.13 2.40 -5.14
C LYS A 209 -13.66 3.80 -4.93
N VAL A 210 -13.42 4.34 -3.75
CA VAL A 210 -13.72 5.74 -3.43
C VAL A 210 -12.47 6.53 -3.04
N ASN A 211 -11.37 5.87 -2.84
CA ASN A 211 -10.11 6.48 -2.41
C ASN A 211 -9.28 7.10 -3.57
N GLU A 212 -9.77 6.99 -4.80
CA GLU A 212 -9.15 7.56 -6.00
C GLU A 212 -10.21 8.39 -6.76
N GLY A 213 -9.81 9.55 -7.28
CA GLY A 213 -10.71 10.41 -8.01
C GLY A 213 -10.02 11.56 -8.73
N ARG A 214 -10.85 12.48 -9.22
CA ARG A 214 -10.43 13.73 -9.85
C ARG A 214 -11.02 14.91 -9.08
N PHE A 215 -10.16 15.70 -8.47
CA PHE A 215 -10.53 16.90 -7.74
C PHE A 215 -10.07 18.14 -8.50
N GLN A 216 -11.01 19.00 -8.93
CA GLN A 216 -10.73 20.20 -9.72
C GLN A 216 -9.81 19.92 -10.94
N GLY A 217 -10.08 18.79 -11.65
CA GLY A 217 -9.30 18.41 -12.82
C GLY A 217 -7.99 17.65 -12.52
N ARG A 218 -7.56 17.56 -11.27
CA ARG A 218 -6.32 16.89 -10.82
C ARG A 218 -6.61 15.50 -10.25
N SER A 219 -5.76 14.53 -10.51
CA SER A 219 -5.84 13.23 -9.85
C SER A 219 -5.62 13.37 -8.33
N CYS A 220 -6.39 12.64 -7.55
CA CYS A 220 -6.19 12.57 -6.12
C CYS A 220 -6.26 11.13 -5.62
N PHE A 221 -5.49 10.84 -4.58
CA PHE A 221 -5.49 9.57 -3.86
C PHE A 221 -5.58 9.82 -2.36
N ILE A 222 -6.54 9.20 -1.70
CA ILE A 222 -6.75 9.32 -0.27
C ILE A 222 -6.42 7.98 0.39
N ARG A 223 -5.36 7.96 1.20
CA ARG A 223 -4.91 6.78 1.94
C ARG A 223 -5.55 6.76 3.31
N PHE A 224 -6.15 5.65 3.70
CA PHE A 224 -6.65 5.43 5.06
C PHE A 224 -5.66 4.58 5.84
N VAL A 225 -5.30 5.01 7.04
CA VAL A 225 -4.31 4.35 7.89
C VAL A 225 -4.82 4.33 9.33
N LYS A 226 -4.87 3.17 9.94
CA LYS A 226 -5.17 3.06 11.38
C LYS A 226 -4.01 3.63 12.20
N TRP A 227 -4.29 4.22 13.34
CA TRP A 227 -3.23 4.55 14.29
C TRP A 227 -2.56 3.25 14.78
N PRO A 228 -1.25 3.23 15.02
CA PRO A 228 -0.58 2.05 15.58
C PRO A 228 -1.23 1.54 16.88
N ALA A 229 -1.75 2.43 17.70
CA ALA A 229 -2.47 2.07 18.93
C ALA A 229 -3.79 1.33 18.68
N GLU A 230 -4.46 1.58 17.55
CA GLU A 230 -5.71 0.90 17.17
C GLU A 230 -5.47 -0.54 16.67
N VAL A 231 -4.27 -0.82 16.15
CA VAL A 231 -3.89 -2.16 15.69
C VAL A 231 -3.40 -3.03 16.85
N GLY A 232 -2.75 -2.42 17.84
CA GLY A 232 -2.29 -3.11 19.05
C GLY A 232 -1.18 -4.13 18.83
N GLU A 233 -0.63 -4.24 17.61
CA GLU A 233 0.42 -5.18 17.24
C GLU A 233 1.81 -4.57 17.39
N ARG A 234 2.73 -5.32 17.99
CA ARG A 234 4.13 -4.97 18.15
C ARG A 234 5.02 -5.87 17.28
N TYR A 235 6.20 -5.38 16.96
CA TYR A 235 7.20 -6.18 16.26
C TYR A 235 7.54 -7.44 17.05
N GLY A 236 7.40 -8.61 16.38
CA GLY A 236 7.62 -9.91 16.96
C GLY A 236 6.39 -10.57 17.60
N ASP A 237 5.24 -9.91 17.66
CA ASP A 237 3.98 -10.55 18.10
C ASP A 237 3.50 -11.63 17.11
N ARG A 238 3.85 -11.46 15.83
CA ARG A 238 3.71 -12.47 14.78
C ARG A 238 5.03 -12.58 14.01
N ARG A 239 5.39 -13.81 13.65
CA ARG A 239 6.46 -14.08 12.69
C ARG A 239 5.84 -14.62 11.40
N PHE A 240 6.51 -14.34 10.29
CA PHE A 240 6.05 -14.71 8.96
C PHE A 240 7.07 -15.59 8.29
N GLU A 241 6.63 -16.74 7.80
CA GLU A 241 7.46 -17.73 7.11
C GLU A 241 6.99 -17.81 5.65
N PRO A 242 7.76 -17.24 4.70
CA PRO A 242 7.42 -17.31 3.29
C PRO A 242 7.48 -18.75 2.78
N LEU A 243 6.44 -19.19 2.09
CA LEU A 243 6.30 -20.56 1.60
C LEU A 243 6.44 -20.66 0.07
N GLY A 244 5.99 -19.64 -0.65
CA GLY A 244 5.95 -19.67 -2.10
C GLY A 244 4.99 -18.65 -2.65
N SER A 245 4.55 -18.83 -3.88
CA SER A 245 3.42 -18.11 -4.46
C SER A 245 2.23 -19.03 -4.65
N ALA A 246 1.03 -18.48 -4.51
CA ALA A 246 -0.20 -19.23 -4.76
C ALA A 246 -1.21 -18.37 -5.51
N THR A 247 -2.05 -19.06 -6.31
CA THR A 247 -3.32 -18.54 -6.80
C THR A 247 -4.41 -19.30 -6.08
N ILE A 248 -5.30 -18.57 -5.44
CA ILE A 248 -6.41 -19.13 -4.68
C ILE A 248 -7.76 -18.63 -5.19
N ARG A 249 -8.77 -19.46 -4.99
CA ARG A 249 -10.19 -19.09 -5.00
C ARG A 249 -10.68 -19.14 -3.57
N ALA A 250 -11.36 -18.11 -3.08
CA ALA A 250 -11.83 -18.06 -1.71
C ALA A 250 -13.08 -17.17 -1.57
N ARG A 251 -13.92 -17.45 -0.57
CA ARG A 251 -15.08 -16.61 -0.25
C ARG A 251 -14.67 -15.55 0.79
N VAL A 252 -14.99 -14.29 0.54
CA VAL A 252 -14.71 -13.18 1.47
C VAL A 252 -15.75 -13.18 2.59
N THR A 253 -15.30 -13.23 3.83
CA THR A 253 -16.16 -13.21 5.03
C THR A 253 -16.12 -11.90 5.79
N ASP A 254 -15.04 -11.10 5.60
CA ASP A 254 -14.89 -9.79 6.22
C ASP A 254 -14.03 -8.88 5.35
N ASP A 255 -14.56 -7.70 5.00
CA ASP A 255 -13.91 -6.66 4.20
C ASP A 255 -13.81 -5.31 4.94
N ARG A 256 -14.07 -5.29 6.25
CA ARG A 256 -14.10 -4.05 7.05
C ARG A 256 -12.77 -3.30 7.00
N ASP A 257 -11.66 -4.00 6.83
CA ASP A 257 -10.32 -3.42 6.73
C ASP A 257 -9.83 -3.28 5.28
N ALA A 258 -10.68 -3.55 4.29
CA ALA A 258 -10.36 -3.40 2.88
C ALA A 258 -10.03 -1.97 2.45
N ILE A 259 -10.55 -0.98 3.16
CA ILE A 259 -10.31 0.44 2.88
C ILE A 259 -8.95 0.94 3.37
N PHE A 260 -8.33 0.26 4.35
CA PHE A 260 -7.10 0.72 5.00
C PHE A 260 -5.83 0.30 4.24
N THR A 261 -4.71 0.90 4.59
CA THR A 261 -3.38 0.47 4.19
C THR A 261 -2.57 0.15 5.46
N PRO A 262 -2.16 -1.11 5.65
CA PRO A 262 -2.45 -2.28 4.82
C PRO A 262 -3.93 -2.65 4.79
N CYS A 263 -4.41 -3.16 3.64
CA CYS A 263 -5.76 -3.70 3.54
C CYS A 263 -5.78 -5.19 3.90
N ARG A 264 -6.94 -5.65 4.42
CA ARG A 264 -7.15 -7.04 4.84
C ARG A 264 -8.55 -7.49 4.47
N TYR A 265 -8.62 -8.72 3.97
CA TYR A 265 -9.86 -9.45 3.72
C TYR A 265 -9.79 -10.78 4.46
N ALA A 266 -10.76 -11.07 5.33
CA ALA A 266 -10.88 -12.42 5.86
C ALA A 266 -11.54 -13.32 4.82
N VAL A 267 -11.08 -14.58 4.72
CA VAL A 267 -11.57 -15.53 3.72
C VAL A 267 -11.81 -16.90 4.31
N GLU A 268 -12.69 -17.64 3.65
CA GLU A 268 -12.98 -19.06 3.93
C GLU A 268 -13.23 -19.82 2.61
N ASP A 269 -13.51 -21.11 2.68
CA ASP A 269 -13.77 -21.98 1.51
C ASP A 269 -12.63 -21.90 0.48
N VAL A 270 -11.39 -21.91 0.97
CA VAL A 270 -10.20 -21.67 0.13
C VAL A 270 -9.88 -22.89 -0.71
N THR A 271 -9.76 -22.68 -2.03
CA THR A 271 -9.25 -23.66 -2.99
C THR A 271 -7.97 -23.13 -3.63
N PHE A 272 -6.91 -23.92 -3.60
CA PHE A 272 -5.68 -23.58 -4.31
C PHE A 272 -5.81 -23.96 -5.78
N LEU A 273 -5.65 -22.98 -6.68
CA LEU A 273 -5.69 -23.18 -8.12
C LEU A 273 -4.30 -23.45 -8.69
N GLU A 274 -3.30 -22.74 -8.16
CA GLU A 274 -1.88 -22.89 -8.54
C GLU A 274 -1.00 -22.63 -7.33
N THR A 275 0.15 -23.31 -7.25
CA THR A 275 1.19 -23.03 -6.29
C THR A 275 2.57 -23.15 -6.93
N ALA A 276 3.51 -22.32 -6.51
CA ALA A 276 4.91 -22.41 -6.87
C ALA A 276 5.79 -22.12 -5.65
N PRO A 277 6.68 -23.04 -5.28
CA PRO A 277 7.58 -22.85 -4.14
C PRO A 277 8.59 -21.74 -4.43
N PHE A 278 9.09 -21.08 -3.38
CA PHE A 278 10.27 -20.27 -3.50
C PHE A 278 11.50 -21.18 -3.65
N LEU A 279 12.25 -20.99 -4.71
CA LEU A 279 13.53 -21.66 -4.88
C LEU A 279 14.51 -21.11 -3.83
N ARG A 280 14.73 -21.87 -2.74
CA ARG A 280 15.82 -21.68 -1.79
C ARG A 280 16.74 -22.90 -1.85
N PRO A 281 18.04 -22.74 -1.63
CA PRO A 281 18.92 -23.88 -1.33
C PRO A 281 18.37 -24.60 -0.06
N GLY A 282 17.96 -25.85 -0.19
CA GLY A 282 17.22 -26.60 0.84
C GLY A 282 15.69 -26.54 0.69
N GLY A 283 15.22 -26.10 -0.50
CA GLY A 283 13.88 -25.67 -0.78
C GLY A 283 12.77 -26.68 -0.66
N LEU A 284 11.69 -26.18 -0.18
CA LEU A 284 10.37 -26.77 -0.13
C LEU A 284 9.86 -27.10 -1.52
N CYS A 285 9.60 -28.38 -1.78
CA CYS A 285 8.78 -28.83 -2.89
C CYS A 285 7.34 -28.94 -2.39
N VAL A 286 6.43 -28.14 -2.92
CA VAL A 286 5.00 -28.24 -2.61
C VAL A 286 4.38 -29.18 -3.63
N THR A 287 3.83 -30.30 -3.19
CA THR A 287 3.16 -31.25 -4.07
C THR A 287 1.67 -30.94 -4.13
N LEU A 288 1.13 -30.75 -5.34
CA LEU A 288 -0.30 -30.63 -5.57
C LEU A 288 -0.92 -32.02 -5.56
N GLY A 289 -1.57 -32.40 -4.46
CA GLY A 289 -2.62 -33.41 -4.50
C GLY A 289 -3.95 -32.76 -4.88
N ALA A 290 -4.90 -33.54 -5.38
CA ALA A 290 -6.13 -33.04 -6.02
C ALA A 290 -7.02 -32.08 -5.18
N GLN A 291 -6.70 -31.78 -3.94
CA GLN A 291 -7.37 -30.79 -3.08
C GLN A 291 -6.53 -30.30 -1.88
N THR A 292 -5.31 -30.78 -1.69
CA THR A 292 -4.49 -30.43 -0.53
C THR A 292 -3.10 -30.02 -0.96
N VAL A 293 -2.71 -28.80 -0.62
CA VAL A 293 -1.33 -28.32 -0.75
C VAL A 293 -0.60 -28.76 0.50
N THR A 294 0.48 -29.53 0.36
CA THR A 294 1.29 -30.01 1.48
C THR A 294 2.69 -29.43 1.45
N PHE A 295 3.24 -29.19 2.63
CA PHE A 295 4.65 -28.90 2.82
C PHE A 295 5.52 -30.15 2.55
N PRO A 296 6.85 -30.00 2.38
CA PRO A 296 7.76 -31.14 2.24
C PRO A 296 7.74 -32.11 3.42
N ASP A 297 7.41 -31.63 4.62
CA ASP A 297 7.20 -32.44 5.81
C ASP A 297 5.85 -33.18 5.82
N GLY A 298 5.07 -33.06 4.71
CA GLY A 298 3.75 -33.67 4.56
C GLY A 298 2.61 -32.95 5.28
N SER A 299 2.89 -31.85 6.00
CA SER A 299 1.83 -31.10 6.68
C SER A 299 0.97 -30.33 5.67
N PRO A 300 -0.38 -30.30 5.80
CA PRO A 300 -1.23 -29.57 4.86
C PRO A 300 -1.11 -28.06 5.05
N VAL A 301 -1.18 -27.31 3.95
CA VAL A 301 -1.48 -25.87 3.99
C VAL A 301 -2.98 -25.75 4.29
N ALA A 302 -3.30 -25.93 5.55
CA ALA A 302 -4.66 -25.73 6.05
C ALA A 302 -4.80 -24.32 6.61
N ASP A 303 -6.04 -23.83 6.77
CA ASP A 303 -6.33 -22.64 7.54
C ASP A 303 -5.73 -21.33 6.96
N LEU A 304 -5.93 -21.10 5.64
CA LEU A 304 -5.67 -19.79 5.05
C LEU A 304 -6.84 -18.87 5.40
N ARG A 305 -6.58 -17.87 6.25
CA ARG A 305 -7.61 -17.02 6.87
C ARG A 305 -7.76 -15.64 6.25
N GLU A 306 -6.71 -15.15 5.58
CA GLU A 306 -6.71 -13.75 5.14
C GLU A 306 -5.91 -13.52 3.85
N VAL A 307 -6.40 -12.57 3.05
CA VAL A 307 -5.68 -11.93 1.96
C VAL A 307 -5.33 -10.52 2.40
N VAL A 308 -4.05 -10.13 2.30
CA VAL A 308 -3.57 -8.82 2.74
C VAL A 308 -2.78 -8.12 1.65
N SER A 309 -2.76 -6.78 1.67
CA SER A 309 -1.87 -6.02 0.81
C SER A 309 -1.39 -4.74 1.49
N PHE A 310 -0.11 -4.42 1.28
CA PHE A 310 0.52 -3.18 1.70
C PHE A 310 0.47 -2.09 0.62
N ARG A 311 -0.23 -2.35 -0.50
CA ARG A 311 -0.43 -1.39 -1.59
C ARG A 311 -1.88 -0.95 -1.67
N GLY A 312 -2.14 0.34 -1.52
CA GLY A 312 -3.49 0.91 -1.52
C GLY A 312 -4.33 0.56 -2.76
N ARG A 313 -3.69 0.24 -3.91
CA ARG A 313 -4.40 -0.17 -5.12
C ARG A 313 -5.17 -1.49 -5.00
N PHE A 314 -4.88 -2.32 -3.98
CA PHE A 314 -5.61 -3.57 -3.71
C PHE A 314 -6.74 -3.40 -2.69
N GLY A 315 -6.92 -2.20 -2.17
CA GLY A 315 -8.10 -1.87 -1.36
C GLY A 315 -9.39 -1.90 -2.17
N GLU A 316 -10.49 -2.25 -1.53
CA GLU A 316 -11.86 -2.22 -2.06
C GLU A 316 -12.12 -3.05 -3.34
N GLN A 317 -11.29 -4.07 -3.61
CA GLN A 317 -11.42 -4.86 -4.84
C GLN A 317 -12.48 -5.96 -4.75
N VAL A 318 -12.68 -6.53 -3.56
CA VAL A 318 -13.67 -7.56 -3.29
C VAL A 318 -14.45 -7.22 -2.02
N ARG A 319 -15.64 -7.76 -1.88
CA ARG A 319 -16.55 -7.48 -0.76
C ARG A 319 -16.99 -8.75 -0.06
N VAL A 320 -17.47 -8.60 1.18
CA VAL A 320 -18.07 -9.69 1.95
C VAL A 320 -19.16 -10.40 1.12
N GLY A 321 -19.12 -11.73 1.13
CA GLY A 321 -20.02 -12.61 0.38
C GLY A 321 -19.57 -12.94 -1.05
N GLU A 322 -18.62 -12.18 -1.63
CA GLU A 322 -18.10 -12.45 -2.96
C GLU A 322 -17.04 -13.55 -2.95
N TRP A 323 -16.94 -14.26 -4.07
CA TRP A 323 -15.83 -15.14 -4.36
C TRP A 323 -14.70 -14.33 -5.00
N ALA A 324 -13.51 -14.51 -4.49
CA ALA A 324 -12.30 -13.84 -4.93
C ALA A 324 -11.33 -14.84 -5.58
N ILE A 325 -10.66 -14.40 -6.65
CA ILE A 325 -9.45 -15.04 -7.16
C ILE A 325 -8.29 -14.13 -6.85
N ALA A 326 -7.30 -14.66 -6.11
CA ALA A 326 -6.14 -13.90 -5.68
C ALA A 326 -4.85 -14.65 -5.97
N ARG A 327 -3.85 -13.92 -6.50
CA ARG A 327 -2.48 -14.42 -6.68
C ARG A 327 -1.53 -13.56 -5.86
N GLY A 328 -0.65 -14.22 -5.09
CA GLY A 328 0.29 -13.54 -4.23
C GLY A 328 1.31 -14.46 -3.57
N SER A 329 2.03 -13.92 -2.61
CA SER A 329 2.98 -14.67 -1.77
C SER A 329 2.23 -15.36 -0.64
N LEU A 330 2.37 -16.69 -0.55
CA LEU A 330 1.82 -17.50 0.53
C LEU A 330 2.78 -17.47 1.71
N GLU A 331 2.26 -17.16 2.89
CA GLU A 331 3.02 -17.09 4.12
C GLU A 331 2.32 -17.88 5.26
N ARG A 332 3.11 -18.56 6.06
CA ARG A 332 2.67 -19.06 7.36
C ARG A 332 2.86 -17.97 8.40
N VAL A 333 1.83 -17.68 9.15
CA VAL A 333 1.83 -16.73 10.25
C VAL A 333 1.92 -17.50 11.54
N VAL A 334 2.95 -17.20 12.34
CA VAL A 334 3.19 -17.81 13.64
C VAL A 334 3.01 -16.72 14.71
N PRO A 335 1.80 -16.63 15.31
CA PRO A 335 1.56 -15.69 16.40
C PRO A 335 2.38 -16.09 17.64
N ARG A 336 2.78 -15.11 18.44
CA ARG A 336 3.42 -15.36 19.74
C ARG A 336 2.51 -16.18 20.67
N ASN A 337 1.19 -15.93 20.58
CA ASN A 337 0.16 -16.61 21.33
C ASN A 337 -0.91 -17.12 20.36
N GLY A 338 -1.19 -18.41 20.37
CA GLY A 338 -2.21 -19.05 19.53
C GLY A 338 -1.66 -19.90 18.38
N PRO A 339 -2.54 -20.60 17.67
CA PRO A 339 -2.15 -21.48 16.58
C PRO A 339 -1.63 -20.70 15.36
N ALA A 340 -0.70 -21.33 14.63
CA ALA A 340 -0.27 -20.81 13.33
C ALA A 340 -1.40 -20.95 12.31
N TYR A 341 -1.41 -20.04 11.34
CA TYR A 341 -2.34 -20.01 10.22
C TYR A 341 -1.64 -19.51 8.94
N HIS A 342 -2.35 -19.46 7.81
CA HIS A 342 -1.78 -18.98 6.56
C HIS A 342 -2.46 -17.68 6.10
N ARG A 343 -1.69 -16.88 5.35
CA ARG A 343 -2.19 -15.70 4.64
C ARG A 343 -1.63 -15.63 3.24
N LEU A 344 -2.34 -14.93 2.35
CA LEU A 344 -1.85 -14.56 1.03
C LEU A 344 -1.54 -13.05 1.00
N VAL A 345 -0.30 -12.70 0.64
CA VAL A 345 0.13 -11.30 0.50
C VAL A 345 0.14 -10.94 -0.97
N VAL A 346 -0.73 -10.01 -1.36
CA VAL A 346 -0.91 -9.58 -2.76
C VAL A 346 -0.18 -8.25 -3.01
N GLY A 347 0.43 -8.12 -4.19
CA GLY A 347 1.09 -6.89 -4.63
C GLY A 347 2.56 -6.79 -4.20
N GLY A 348 3.14 -7.86 -3.68
CA GLY A 348 4.57 -7.97 -3.39
C GLY A 348 5.43 -8.20 -4.63
N ARG A 349 4.83 -8.70 -5.72
CA ARG A 349 5.51 -9.09 -6.96
C ARG A 349 4.73 -8.62 -8.18
N ALA A 350 5.42 -8.48 -9.31
CA ALA A 350 4.77 -8.35 -10.61
C ALA A 350 3.95 -9.61 -10.91
N GLY A 351 2.74 -9.42 -11.43
CA GLY A 351 1.82 -10.52 -11.69
C GLY A 351 0.86 -10.85 -10.55
N ASP A 352 1.00 -10.25 -9.38
CA ASP A 352 0.03 -10.39 -8.29
C ASP A 352 -1.28 -9.66 -8.63
N TYR A 353 -2.42 -10.30 -8.28
CA TYR A 353 -3.75 -9.72 -8.48
C TYR A 353 -4.75 -10.19 -7.42
N LEU A 354 -5.83 -9.44 -7.30
CA LEU A 354 -7.01 -9.76 -6.51
C LEU A 354 -8.25 -9.34 -7.31
N LEU A 355 -9.14 -10.26 -7.60
CA LEU A 355 -10.31 -10.07 -8.45
C LEU A 355 -11.55 -10.69 -7.81
N GLU A 356 -12.70 -10.11 -8.08
CA GLU A 356 -13.98 -10.80 -7.93
C GLU A 356 -14.11 -11.89 -9.00
N GLU A 357 -14.38 -13.13 -8.58
CA GLU A 357 -14.74 -14.20 -9.50
C GLU A 357 -16.10 -13.91 -10.11
N ARG A 358 -16.23 -14.07 -11.41
CA ARG A 358 -17.51 -14.03 -12.11
C ARG A 358 -17.98 -15.44 -12.44
N ALA A 359 -19.27 -15.67 -12.21
CA ALA A 359 -19.96 -16.83 -12.72
C ALA A 359 -19.97 -16.88 -14.25
#